data_b0492be653316c7f8c84cd788d308fd9
#
_entry.id   b0492be653316c7f8c84cd788d308fd9
#
_cell.length_a   1.000
_cell.length_b   1.000
_cell.length_c   1.000
_cell.angle_alpha   90.00
_cell.angle_beta   90.00
_cell.angle_gamma   90.00
#
_symmetry.space_group_name_H-M   'P 1'
#
loop_
_entity.id
_entity.type
_entity.pdbx_description
1 polymer ?
#
loop_
_entity_poly.entity_id
_entity_poly.type
_entity_poly.pdbx_seq_one_letter_code
_entity_poly.pdbx_strand_id
1 'polypeptide(L)'
;ENPAIKDSLGVYYSTFKLEKGKTYPFTTYQRDTQTMSNGSKSMTGTNESTDEMTFTVNSIDEKGNYDITMNLVGKRLSASSQGKTQSIDTKGSAPTEPQQKFMWEIQKAQVGNGLKMKMDKTGKITSISGFEPVYQKISKAATATIKDAAQTKNFMDSFKQSFNEKSLKEQFGKNISIFPVKGAKIGQSWTETENVTPDGSIKISTTYTLTKVENGIAEIAVKGGIPRKAKSESKNGMSHSVSLEGNQNGTIRIDANTGWILGSNLKLNTTEKESLSDGKQ
;
A
#
# COMPACT_ATOMS: atom_id res chain seq x y z
N GLU A 1 -15.31 26.42 13.90
CA GLU A 1 -14.44 25.50 14.65
C GLU A 1 -13.14 25.29 13.86
N ASN A 2 -12.02 25.42 14.54
CA ASN A 2 -10.75 25.12 13.90
C ASN A 2 -10.61 23.61 13.70
N PRO A 3 -10.23 23.15 12.50
CA PRO A 3 -9.94 21.73 12.28
C PRO A 3 -8.90 21.20 13.29
N ALA A 4 -9.06 19.96 13.74
CA ALA A 4 -8.12 19.34 14.69
C ALA A 4 -6.67 19.34 14.19
N ILE A 5 -6.48 19.26 12.85
CA ILE A 5 -5.18 19.21 12.21
C ILE A 5 -4.54 20.58 11.93
N LYS A 6 -5.22 21.70 12.26
CA LYS A 6 -4.77 23.06 11.91
C LYS A 6 -4.40 23.86 13.16
N ASP A 7 -3.24 24.52 13.12
CA ASP A 7 -2.85 25.48 14.15
C ASP A 7 -3.38 26.90 13.88
N SER A 8 -3.10 27.83 14.79
CA SER A 8 -3.52 29.23 14.70
C SER A 8 -2.88 30.02 13.55
N LEU A 9 -1.79 29.48 12.95
CA LEU A 9 -1.05 30.10 11.85
C LEU A 9 -1.46 29.55 10.48
N GLY A 10 -2.43 28.64 10.45
CA GLY A 10 -2.90 28.02 9.22
C GLY A 10 -2.02 26.86 8.73
N VAL A 11 -1.20 26.31 9.60
CA VAL A 11 -0.36 25.15 9.30
C VAL A 11 -1.10 23.88 9.71
N TYR A 12 -1.10 22.88 8.82
CA TYR A 12 -1.74 21.59 9.04
C TYR A 12 -0.69 20.54 9.42
N TYR A 13 -1.01 19.73 10.41
CA TYR A 13 -0.13 18.68 10.95
C TYR A 13 -0.87 17.34 10.99
N SER A 14 -0.12 16.25 11.06
CA SER A 14 -0.68 14.95 11.43
C SER A 14 -0.97 14.93 12.93
N THR A 15 -2.19 15.29 13.28
CA THR A 15 -2.72 15.26 14.66
C THR A 15 -4.08 14.62 14.65
N PHE A 16 -4.36 13.80 15.65
CA PHE A 16 -5.56 13.00 15.72
C PHE A 16 -6.42 13.38 16.92
N LYS A 17 -7.73 13.45 16.68
CA LYS A 17 -8.76 13.63 17.70
C LYS A 17 -9.83 12.56 17.48
N LEU A 18 -9.49 11.34 17.88
CA LEU A 18 -10.38 10.19 17.74
C LEU A 18 -11.19 9.99 19.02
N GLU A 19 -12.35 9.35 18.90
CA GLU A 19 -13.26 9.11 20.00
C GLU A 19 -13.28 7.63 20.41
N LYS A 20 -13.24 7.36 21.71
CA LYS A 20 -13.38 6.02 22.26
C LYS A 20 -14.69 5.37 21.80
N GLY A 21 -14.60 4.12 21.37
CA GLY A 21 -15.73 3.32 20.92
C GLY A 21 -16.12 3.54 19.46
N LYS A 22 -15.56 4.55 18.79
CA LYS A 22 -15.84 4.78 17.36
C LYS A 22 -15.00 3.90 16.46
N THR A 23 -15.59 3.56 15.32
CA THR A 23 -14.96 2.83 14.24
C THR A 23 -14.75 3.75 13.05
N TYR A 24 -13.52 3.86 12.61
CA TYR A 24 -13.09 4.72 11.50
C TYR A 24 -12.79 3.88 10.27
N PRO A 25 -13.44 4.13 9.14
CA PRO A 25 -13.13 3.44 7.90
C PRO A 25 -11.85 3.97 7.26
N PHE A 26 -11.18 3.09 6.52
CA PHE A 26 -10.02 3.44 5.72
C PHE A 26 -10.07 2.60 4.44
N THR A 27 -10.22 3.25 3.31
CA THR A 27 -10.28 2.58 2.01
C THR A 27 -9.13 3.03 1.14
N THR A 28 -8.38 2.09 0.61
CA THR A 28 -7.32 2.37 -0.35
C THR A 28 -7.66 1.75 -1.69
N TYR A 29 -7.40 2.50 -2.74
CA TYR A 29 -7.42 2.02 -4.10
C TYR A 29 -6.06 2.27 -4.74
N GLN A 30 -5.51 1.24 -5.38
CA GLN A 30 -4.28 1.36 -6.14
C GLN A 30 -4.44 0.68 -7.49
N ARG A 31 -3.96 1.33 -8.53
CA ARG A 31 -3.86 0.78 -9.87
C ARG A 31 -2.44 0.88 -10.36
N ASP A 32 -1.87 -0.26 -10.70
CA ASP A 32 -0.54 -0.38 -11.26
C ASP A 32 -0.65 -0.85 -12.71
N THR A 33 -0.17 -0.03 -13.63
CA THR A 33 -0.06 -0.40 -15.03
C THR A 33 1.41 -0.59 -15.38
N GLN A 34 1.76 -1.76 -15.88
CA GLN A 34 3.12 -2.12 -16.23
C GLN A 34 3.20 -2.44 -17.72
N THR A 35 4.08 -1.76 -18.41
CA THR A 35 4.38 -2.02 -19.82
C THR A 35 5.78 -2.62 -19.92
N MET A 36 5.88 -3.77 -20.56
CA MET A 36 7.13 -4.47 -20.82
C MET A 36 7.37 -4.54 -22.32
N SER A 37 8.53 -4.13 -22.76
CA SER A 37 8.92 -4.16 -24.18
C SER A 37 10.20 -4.97 -24.36
N ASN A 38 10.21 -5.82 -25.38
CA ASN A 38 11.38 -6.57 -25.82
C ASN A 38 11.47 -6.48 -27.34
N GLY A 39 12.40 -5.64 -27.84
CA GLY A 39 12.49 -5.34 -29.27
C GLY A 39 11.21 -4.69 -29.79
N SER A 40 10.60 -5.31 -30.80
CA SER A 40 9.34 -4.83 -31.39
C SER A 40 8.09 -5.31 -30.65
N LYS A 41 8.23 -6.18 -29.66
CA LYS A 41 7.11 -6.71 -28.90
C LYS A 41 6.90 -5.92 -27.62
N SER A 42 5.65 -5.58 -27.37
CA SER A 42 5.22 -4.85 -26.16
C SER A 42 4.02 -5.54 -25.53
N MET A 43 4.02 -5.60 -24.20
CA MET A 43 2.93 -6.17 -23.42
C MET A 43 2.60 -5.27 -22.25
N THR A 44 1.32 -5.02 -22.05
CA THR A 44 0.82 -4.17 -20.95
C THR A 44 -0.09 -4.97 -20.05
N GLY A 45 0.16 -4.91 -18.76
CA GLY A 45 -0.68 -5.49 -17.73
C GLY A 45 -1.14 -4.41 -16.74
N THR A 46 -2.33 -4.61 -16.18
CA THR A 46 -2.88 -3.70 -15.17
C THR A 46 -3.34 -4.53 -13.98
N ASN A 47 -2.90 -4.13 -12.79
CA ASN A 47 -3.36 -4.67 -11.52
C ASN A 47 -4.11 -3.59 -10.76
N GLU A 48 -5.25 -3.93 -10.22
CA GLU A 48 -6.03 -3.06 -9.35
C GLU A 48 -6.24 -3.74 -8.01
N SER A 49 -6.13 -2.98 -6.92
CA SER A 49 -6.46 -3.44 -5.58
C SER A 49 -7.29 -2.42 -4.85
N THR A 50 -8.29 -2.92 -4.13
CA THR A 50 -9.09 -2.12 -3.20
C THR A 50 -9.07 -2.83 -1.86
N ASP A 51 -8.61 -2.15 -0.83
CA ASP A 51 -8.63 -2.63 0.54
C ASP A 51 -9.60 -1.77 1.35
N GLU A 52 -10.57 -2.42 2.00
CA GLU A 52 -11.48 -1.79 2.95
C GLU A 52 -11.09 -2.25 4.35
N MET A 53 -10.73 -1.31 5.19
CA MET A 53 -10.33 -1.55 6.57
C MET A 53 -11.16 -0.74 7.54
N THR A 54 -11.25 -1.20 8.77
CA THR A 54 -11.80 -0.44 9.89
C THR A 54 -10.80 -0.39 11.04
N PHE A 55 -10.83 0.75 11.74
CA PHE A 55 -10.00 1.01 12.91
C PHE A 55 -10.93 1.44 14.03
N THR A 56 -11.08 0.58 15.04
CA THR A 56 -11.95 0.83 16.20
C THR A 56 -11.11 1.27 17.39
N VAL A 57 -11.41 2.43 17.94
CA VAL A 57 -10.73 2.97 19.13
C VAL A 57 -11.29 2.27 20.37
N ASN A 58 -10.53 1.38 20.98
CA ASN A 58 -10.94 0.65 22.17
C ASN A 58 -10.79 1.49 23.44
N SER A 59 -9.68 2.22 23.54
CA SER A 59 -9.38 3.08 24.68
C SER A 59 -8.40 4.19 24.31
N ILE A 60 -8.40 5.23 25.13
CA ILE A 60 -7.48 6.36 25.06
C ILE A 60 -6.88 6.51 26.45
N ASP A 61 -5.54 6.48 26.56
CA ASP A 61 -4.87 6.62 27.84
C ASP A 61 -4.76 8.09 28.28
N GLU A 62 -4.21 8.32 29.47
CA GLU A 62 -4.06 9.65 30.06
C GLU A 62 -3.15 10.58 29.23
N LYS A 63 -2.24 10.01 28.44
CA LYS A 63 -1.33 10.73 27.55
C LYS A 63 -1.90 10.99 26.16
N GLY A 64 -3.14 10.52 25.90
CA GLY A 64 -3.79 10.63 24.61
C GLY A 64 -3.37 9.57 23.59
N ASN A 65 -2.74 8.47 24.03
CA ASN A 65 -2.42 7.36 23.16
C ASN A 65 -3.65 6.49 22.91
N TYR A 66 -3.78 6.01 21.69
CA TYR A 66 -4.90 5.21 21.24
C TYR A 66 -4.56 3.72 21.25
N ASP A 67 -5.46 2.92 21.78
CA ASP A 67 -5.51 1.46 21.61
C ASP A 67 -6.58 1.15 20.56
N ILE A 68 -6.18 0.59 19.43
CA ILE A 68 -7.01 0.44 18.24
C ILE A 68 -7.05 -1.02 17.81
N THR A 69 -8.24 -1.49 17.41
CA THR A 69 -8.39 -2.77 16.70
C THR A 69 -8.50 -2.49 15.20
N MET A 70 -7.61 -3.08 14.42
CA MET A 70 -7.60 -3.03 12.96
C MET A 70 -8.26 -4.27 12.40
N ASN A 71 -9.22 -4.10 11.49
CA ASN A 71 -9.82 -5.21 10.74
C ASN A 71 -9.77 -4.96 9.25
N LEU A 72 -9.38 -5.97 8.50
CA LEU A 72 -9.66 -6.02 7.08
C LEU A 72 -11.12 -6.45 6.90
N VAL A 73 -11.93 -5.60 6.28
CA VAL A 73 -13.35 -5.85 6.00
C VAL A 73 -13.52 -6.56 4.68
N GLY A 74 -12.76 -6.14 3.67
CA GLY A 74 -12.79 -6.73 2.36
C GLY A 74 -11.61 -6.33 1.51
N LYS A 75 -11.27 -7.20 0.57
CA LYS A 75 -10.21 -6.97 -0.40
C LYS A 75 -10.67 -7.41 -1.78
N ARG A 76 -10.44 -6.56 -2.76
CA ARG A 76 -10.69 -6.85 -4.16
C ARG A 76 -9.40 -6.69 -4.95
N LEU A 77 -9.05 -7.72 -5.71
CA LEU A 77 -7.89 -7.73 -6.60
C LEU A 77 -8.36 -8.03 -8.01
N SER A 78 -7.80 -7.31 -8.98
CA SER A 78 -8.07 -7.53 -10.40
C SER A 78 -6.76 -7.43 -11.17
N ALA A 79 -6.55 -8.35 -12.10
CA ALA A 79 -5.40 -8.37 -12.98
C ALA A 79 -5.88 -8.50 -14.42
N SER A 80 -5.44 -7.60 -15.29
CA SER A 80 -5.80 -7.60 -16.72
C SER A 80 -4.54 -7.61 -17.56
N SER A 81 -4.49 -8.49 -18.54
CA SER A 81 -3.42 -8.57 -19.52
C SER A 81 -3.93 -9.23 -20.80
N GLN A 82 -3.55 -8.72 -21.96
CA GLN A 82 -3.88 -9.27 -23.28
C GLN A 82 -5.40 -9.54 -23.47
N GLY A 83 -6.23 -8.60 -23.00
CA GLY A 83 -7.69 -8.71 -23.11
C GLY A 83 -8.35 -9.68 -22.15
N LYS A 84 -7.59 -10.31 -21.26
CA LYS A 84 -8.11 -11.19 -20.21
C LYS A 84 -8.05 -10.50 -18.85
N THR A 85 -9.13 -10.61 -18.09
CA THR A 85 -9.23 -10.07 -16.74
C THR A 85 -9.55 -11.18 -15.76
N GLN A 86 -8.79 -11.26 -14.68
CA GLN A 86 -9.04 -12.13 -13.53
C GLN A 86 -9.26 -11.27 -12.30
N SER A 87 -10.28 -11.59 -11.52
CA SER A 87 -10.56 -10.84 -10.28
C SER A 87 -10.97 -11.76 -9.15
N ILE A 88 -10.62 -11.37 -7.95
CA ILE A 88 -11.09 -11.98 -6.71
C ILE A 88 -11.66 -10.88 -5.80
N ASP A 89 -12.72 -11.23 -5.11
CA ASP A 89 -13.39 -10.35 -4.15
C ASP A 89 -13.75 -11.18 -2.91
N THR A 90 -13.18 -10.81 -1.77
CA THR A 90 -13.41 -11.54 -0.52
C THR A 90 -14.86 -11.46 -0.03
N LYS A 91 -15.64 -10.49 -0.51
CA LYS A 91 -17.08 -10.38 -0.24
C LYS A 91 -17.94 -11.20 -1.20
N GLY A 92 -17.35 -11.66 -2.29
CA GLY A 92 -18.01 -12.49 -3.29
C GLY A 92 -17.81 -13.97 -3.06
N SER A 93 -18.27 -14.75 -4.02
CA SER A 93 -18.11 -16.21 -4.02
C SER A 93 -16.68 -16.61 -4.35
N ALA A 94 -16.24 -17.75 -3.82
CA ALA A 94 -14.94 -18.32 -4.18
C ALA A 94 -14.87 -18.62 -5.69
N PRO A 95 -13.77 -18.29 -6.36
CA PRO A 95 -13.55 -18.69 -7.75
C PRO A 95 -13.49 -20.22 -7.89
N THR A 96 -13.80 -20.70 -9.07
CA THR A 96 -13.77 -22.14 -9.40
C THR A 96 -12.41 -22.60 -9.92
N GLU A 97 -11.64 -21.70 -10.53
CA GLU A 97 -10.30 -21.99 -11.01
C GLU A 97 -9.34 -22.17 -9.82
N PRO A 98 -8.57 -23.28 -9.73
CA PRO A 98 -7.83 -23.65 -8.51
C PRO A 98 -6.86 -22.59 -8.01
N GLN A 99 -6.12 -21.93 -8.89
CA GLN A 99 -5.13 -20.92 -8.51
C GLN A 99 -5.80 -19.66 -7.97
N GLN A 100 -6.89 -19.22 -8.59
CA GLN A 100 -7.67 -18.08 -8.13
C GLN A 100 -8.38 -18.39 -6.82
N LYS A 101 -8.91 -19.60 -6.68
CA LYS A 101 -9.54 -20.08 -5.44
C LYS A 101 -8.54 -20.06 -4.28
N PHE A 102 -7.33 -20.53 -4.51
CA PHE A 102 -6.25 -20.46 -3.49
C PHE A 102 -5.95 -19.03 -3.07
N MET A 103 -5.78 -18.11 -4.02
CA MET A 103 -5.55 -16.70 -3.73
C MET A 103 -6.72 -16.09 -2.96
N TRP A 104 -7.95 -16.41 -3.35
CA TRP A 104 -9.14 -15.94 -2.64
C TRP A 104 -9.18 -16.44 -1.20
N GLU A 105 -8.89 -17.72 -0.97
CA GLU A 105 -8.86 -18.31 0.37
C GLU A 105 -7.81 -17.64 1.28
N ILE A 106 -6.62 -17.36 0.75
CA ILE A 106 -5.57 -16.64 1.49
C ILE A 106 -6.02 -15.23 1.85
N GLN A 107 -6.63 -14.51 0.94
CA GLN A 107 -7.14 -13.16 1.22
C GLN A 107 -8.33 -13.22 2.19
N LYS A 108 -9.24 -14.15 2.01
CA LYS A 108 -10.41 -14.35 2.88
C LYS A 108 -10.01 -14.67 4.32
N ALA A 109 -8.96 -15.45 4.51
CA ALA A 109 -8.44 -15.80 5.83
C ALA A 109 -7.94 -14.59 6.63
N GLN A 110 -7.60 -13.49 5.97
CA GLN A 110 -7.18 -12.24 6.61
C GLN A 110 -8.37 -11.35 7.04
N VAL A 111 -9.55 -11.60 6.51
CA VAL A 111 -10.75 -10.79 6.80
C VAL A 111 -11.25 -11.06 8.22
N GLY A 112 -11.54 -9.98 8.97
CA GLY A 112 -12.14 -10.06 10.29
C GLY A 112 -11.19 -10.41 11.43
N ASN A 113 -9.89 -10.50 11.18
CA ASN A 113 -8.89 -10.76 12.21
C ASN A 113 -8.42 -9.45 12.82
N GLY A 114 -8.79 -9.22 14.08
CA GLY A 114 -8.44 -7.99 14.78
C GLY A 114 -6.97 -7.95 15.18
N LEU A 115 -6.15 -7.22 14.45
CA LEU A 115 -4.83 -6.82 14.92
C LEU A 115 -4.97 -5.68 15.92
N LYS A 116 -4.10 -5.64 16.91
CA LYS A 116 -4.05 -4.58 17.92
C LYS A 116 -2.97 -3.59 17.59
N MET A 117 -3.34 -2.33 17.47
CA MET A 117 -2.42 -1.22 17.19
C MET A 117 -2.42 -0.22 18.32
N LYS A 118 -1.25 0.22 18.73
CA LYS A 118 -1.08 1.37 19.62
C LYS A 118 -0.49 2.53 18.83
N MET A 119 -1.12 3.69 18.97
CA MET A 119 -0.77 4.89 18.21
C MET A 119 -0.82 6.09 19.15
N ASP A 120 0.15 6.99 19.04
CA ASP A 120 0.08 8.26 19.75
C ASP A 120 -0.81 9.29 19.00
N LYS A 121 -1.06 10.43 19.62
CA LYS A 121 -1.90 11.48 19.05
C LYS A 121 -1.34 12.13 17.77
N THR A 122 -0.07 11.89 17.45
CA THR A 122 0.55 12.37 16.20
C THR A 122 0.49 11.35 15.07
N GLY A 123 -0.08 10.17 15.35
CA GLY A 123 -0.18 9.09 14.37
C GLY A 123 1.02 8.15 14.33
N LYS A 124 1.97 8.31 15.26
CA LYS A 124 3.09 7.38 15.37
C LYS A 124 2.60 6.06 15.96
N ILE A 125 2.80 5.01 15.21
CA ILE A 125 2.45 3.65 15.63
C ILE A 125 3.58 3.10 16.48
N THR A 126 3.29 2.76 17.73
CA THR A 126 4.27 2.23 18.69
C THR A 126 4.32 0.71 18.71
N SER A 127 3.18 0.05 18.47
CA SER A 127 3.13 -1.41 18.39
C SER A 127 1.97 -1.90 17.53
N ILE A 128 2.15 -3.06 16.90
CA ILE A 128 1.09 -3.85 16.28
C ILE A 128 1.29 -5.29 16.74
N SER A 129 0.22 -5.93 17.18
CA SER A 129 0.23 -7.31 17.69
C SER A 129 -1.01 -8.08 17.26
N GLY A 130 -1.05 -9.38 17.54
CA GLY A 130 -2.17 -10.24 17.20
C GLY A 130 -1.97 -11.03 15.91
N PHE A 131 -0.72 -11.20 15.47
CA PHE A 131 -0.40 -11.88 14.21
C PHE A 131 -0.61 -13.40 14.26
N GLU A 132 -0.40 -14.03 15.39
CA GLU A 132 -0.40 -15.49 15.49
C GLU A 132 -1.71 -16.13 15.02
N PRO A 133 -2.90 -15.67 15.44
CA PRO A 133 -4.16 -16.20 14.92
C PRO A 133 -4.30 -16.06 13.40
N VAL A 134 -3.79 -14.97 12.82
CA VAL A 134 -3.79 -14.76 11.38
C VAL A 134 -2.88 -15.78 10.70
N TYR A 135 -1.67 -15.98 11.22
CA TYR A 135 -0.73 -16.98 10.69
C TYR A 135 -1.31 -18.38 10.71
N GLN A 136 -2.02 -18.75 11.77
CA GLN A 136 -2.67 -20.06 11.89
C GLN A 136 -3.76 -20.22 10.81
N LYS A 137 -4.58 -19.22 10.57
CA LYS A 137 -5.63 -19.28 9.53
C LYS A 137 -5.01 -19.35 8.12
N ILE A 138 -3.98 -18.58 7.86
CA ILE A 138 -3.26 -18.60 6.58
C ILE A 138 -2.59 -19.96 6.36
N SER A 139 -1.93 -20.49 7.37
CA SER A 139 -1.32 -21.83 7.32
C SER A 139 -2.35 -22.92 7.03
N LYS A 140 -3.51 -22.86 7.67
CA LYS A 140 -4.61 -23.81 7.44
C LYS A 140 -5.11 -23.71 5.99
N ALA A 141 -5.31 -22.52 5.47
CA ALA A 141 -5.73 -22.33 4.08
C ALA A 141 -4.65 -22.81 3.09
N ALA A 142 -3.38 -22.52 3.37
CA ALA A 142 -2.27 -22.95 2.53
C ALA A 142 -2.13 -24.47 2.49
N THR A 143 -2.18 -25.16 3.64
CA THR A 143 -2.04 -26.62 3.72
C THR A 143 -3.20 -27.39 3.08
N ALA A 144 -4.37 -26.78 2.97
CA ALA A 144 -5.49 -27.37 2.26
C ALA A 144 -5.19 -27.55 0.75
N THR A 145 -4.34 -26.70 0.18
CA THR A 145 -4.01 -26.70 -1.25
C THR A 145 -2.59 -27.18 -1.51
N ILE A 146 -1.60 -26.70 -0.75
CA ILE A 146 -0.18 -27.08 -0.90
C ILE A 146 0.02 -28.38 -0.09
N LYS A 147 0.38 -29.46 -0.78
CA LYS A 147 0.56 -30.77 -0.14
C LYS A 147 1.99 -31.03 0.30
N ASP A 148 2.95 -30.33 -0.24
CA ASP A 148 4.35 -30.43 0.14
C ASP A 148 4.67 -29.55 1.34
N ALA A 149 5.22 -30.16 2.41
CA ALA A 149 5.51 -29.45 3.66
C ALA A 149 6.57 -28.34 3.50
N ALA A 150 7.58 -28.58 2.64
CA ALA A 150 8.62 -27.58 2.38
C ALA A 150 8.06 -26.37 1.61
N GLN A 151 7.19 -26.60 0.65
CA GLN A 151 6.51 -25.51 -0.09
C GLN A 151 5.59 -24.72 0.84
N THR A 152 4.85 -25.37 1.73
CA THR A 152 4.02 -24.68 2.73
C THR A 152 4.88 -23.82 3.66
N LYS A 153 6.01 -24.34 4.13
CA LYS A 153 6.95 -23.57 4.95
C LYS A 153 7.47 -22.35 4.21
N ASN A 154 7.90 -22.49 2.96
CA ASN A 154 8.39 -21.39 2.15
C ASN A 154 7.30 -20.33 1.92
N PHE A 155 6.08 -20.74 1.65
CA PHE A 155 4.94 -19.83 1.53
C PHE A 155 4.70 -19.05 2.82
N MET A 156 4.68 -19.73 3.97
CA MET A 156 4.46 -19.09 5.28
C MET A 156 5.60 -18.15 5.64
N ASP A 157 6.84 -18.51 5.37
CA ASP A 157 7.99 -17.65 5.62
C ASP A 157 7.90 -16.35 4.78
N SER A 158 7.52 -16.45 3.51
CA SER A 158 7.29 -15.30 2.65
C SER A 158 6.13 -14.43 3.13
N PHE A 159 5.02 -15.05 3.54
CA PHE A 159 3.88 -14.33 4.10
C PHE A 159 4.28 -13.54 5.35
N LYS A 160 4.98 -14.17 6.29
CA LYS A 160 5.43 -13.53 7.53
C LYS A 160 6.44 -12.40 7.30
N GLN A 161 7.23 -12.44 6.22
CA GLN A 161 8.15 -11.36 5.87
C GLN A 161 7.43 -10.08 5.45
N SER A 162 6.28 -10.20 4.80
CA SER A 162 5.49 -9.06 4.35
C SER A 162 4.36 -8.67 5.32
N PHE A 163 3.97 -9.56 6.20
CA PHE A 163 2.88 -9.37 7.14
C PHE A 163 3.35 -9.60 8.57
N ASN A 164 3.95 -8.58 9.16
CA ASN A 164 4.50 -8.57 10.52
C ASN A 164 4.48 -7.15 11.09
N GLU A 165 4.84 -7.00 12.35
CA GLU A 165 4.83 -5.70 13.03
C GLU A 165 5.63 -4.65 12.28
N LYS A 166 6.87 -4.96 11.91
CA LYS A 166 7.76 -4.00 11.22
C LYS A 166 7.19 -3.54 9.89
N SER A 167 6.76 -4.48 9.06
CA SER A 167 6.22 -4.18 7.72
C SER A 167 4.94 -3.37 7.78
N LEU A 168 4.03 -3.71 8.70
CA LEU A 168 2.77 -2.98 8.86
C LEU A 168 2.96 -1.61 9.50
N LYS A 169 3.90 -1.45 10.44
CA LYS A 169 4.26 -0.12 10.96
C LYS A 169 4.77 0.81 9.86
N GLU A 170 5.64 0.30 8.99
CA GLU A 170 6.15 1.08 7.85
C GLU A 170 5.03 1.46 6.89
N GLN A 171 4.19 0.51 6.52
CA GLN A 171 3.09 0.71 5.58
C GLN A 171 2.05 1.69 6.12
N PHE A 172 1.53 1.46 7.31
CA PHE A 172 0.49 2.31 7.90
C PHE A 172 1.03 3.63 8.42
N GLY A 173 2.26 3.66 8.94
CA GLY A 173 2.89 4.87 9.42
C GLY A 173 2.97 5.95 8.34
N LYS A 174 3.33 5.57 7.13
CA LYS A 174 3.37 6.48 5.98
C LYS A 174 1.98 6.98 5.57
N ASN A 175 0.99 6.10 5.61
CA ASN A 175 -0.38 6.44 5.20
C ASN A 175 -1.12 7.28 6.25
N ILE A 176 -0.86 7.05 7.53
CA ILE A 176 -1.55 7.73 8.64
C ILE A 176 -0.93 9.09 8.93
N SER A 177 0.40 9.18 9.02
CA SER A 177 1.13 10.42 9.29
C SER A 177 1.66 11.02 8.00
N ILE A 178 0.77 11.55 7.18
CA ILE A 178 1.09 12.02 5.82
C ILE A 178 1.76 13.40 5.80
N PHE A 179 1.44 14.30 6.73
CA PHE A 179 2.04 15.63 6.77
C PHE A 179 3.50 15.59 7.24
N PRO A 180 4.36 16.51 6.74
CA PRO A 180 5.71 16.60 7.26
C PRO A 180 5.70 17.06 8.74
N VAL A 181 6.77 16.78 9.46
CA VAL A 181 6.88 17.13 10.89
C VAL A 181 6.64 18.62 11.15
N LYS A 182 7.14 19.48 10.28
CA LYS A 182 6.93 20.94 10.34
C LYS A 182 5.54 21.39 9.88
N GLY A 183 4.71 20.46 9.43
CA GLY A 183 3.39 20.77 8.88
C GLY A 183 3.44 21.38 7.48
N ALA A 184 2.28 21.67 6.92
CA ALA A 184 2.13 22.30 5.62
C ALA A 184 0.94 23.23 5.60
N LYS A 185 1.07 24.35 4.86
CA LYS A 185 -0.04 25.26 4.52
C LYS A 185 -0.67 24.82 3.20
N ILE A 186 -1.90 25.26 2.95
CA ILE A 186 -2.55 25.05 1.66
C ILE A 186 -1.67 25.59 0.54
N GLY A 187 -1.44 24.78 -0.50
CA GLY A 187 -0.58 25.07 -1.62
C GLY A 187 0.88 24.64 -1.44
N GLN A 188 1.29 24.27 -0.24
CA GLN A 188 2.65 23.78 0.00
C GLN A 188 2.81 22.32 -0.38
N SER A 189 4.01 21.99 -0.81
CA SER A 189 4.41 20.64 -1.20
C SER A 189 5.58 20.14 -0.37
N TRP A 190 5.68 18.84 -0.22
CA TRP A 190 6.83 18.16 0.36
C TRP A 190 7.10 16.88 -0.42
N THR A 191 8.34 16.43 -0.38
CA THR A 191 8.79 15.27 -1.16
C THR A 191 9.39 14.22 -0.26
N GLU A 192 9.03 12.97 -0.51
CA GLU A 192 9.61 11.80 0.14
C GLU A 192 10.18 10.87 -0.92
N THR A 193 11.30 10.22 -0.59
CA THR A 193 11.96 9.27 -1.47
C THR A 193 11.99 7.91 -0.80
N GLU A 194 11.56 6.89 -1.52
CA GLU A 194 11.50 5.52 -1.03
C GLU A 194 12.27 4.57 -1.95
N ASN A 195 12.84 3.52 -1.35
CA ASN A 195 13.47 2.46 -2.12
C ASN A 195 12.38 1.56 -2.72
N VAL A 196 12.43 1.36 -4.04
CA VAL A 196 11.60 0.37 -4.73
C VAL A 196 12.23 -1.00 -4.61
N THR A 197 13.57 -1.07 -4.70
CA THR A 197 14.33 -2.31 -4.52
C THR A 197 15.00 -2.33 -3.14
N PRO A 198 15.20 -3.53 -2.54
CA PRO A 198 15.83 -3.64 -1.23
C PRO A 198 17.24 -3.07 -1.15
N ASP A 199 18.00 -3.11 -2.25
CA ASP A 199 19.35 -2.57 -2.34
C ASP A 199 19.41 -1.04 -2.55
N GLY A 200 18.23 -0.40 -2.70
CA GLY A 200 18.14 1.03 -2.94
C GLY A 200 18.59 1.49 -4.33
N SER A 201 18.80 0.57 -5.26
CA SER A 201 19.22 0.90 -6.64
C SER A 201 18.13 1.60 -7.43
N ILE A 202 16.86 1.32 -7.12
CA ILE A 202 15.70 1.97 -7.72
C ILE A 202 14.92 2.66 -6.61
N LYS A 203 14.67 3.96 -6.81
CA LYS A 203 13.94 4.79 -5.87
C LYS A 203 12.76 5.46 -6.56
N ILE A 204 11.65 5.59 -5.84
CA ILE A 204 10.54 6.44 -6.22
C ILE A 204 10.58 7.71 -5.39
N SER A 205 10.44 8.85 -6.05
CA SER A 205 10.30 10.15 -5.40
C SER A 205 8.85 10.59 -5.51
N THR A 206 8.22 10.89 -4.38
CA THR A 206 6.80 11.27 -4.32
C THR A 206 6.67 12.66 -3.74
N THR A 207 5.96 13.53 -4.46
CA THR A 207 5.63 14.87 -4.02
C THR A 207 4.17 14.96 -3.63
N TYR A 208 3.93 15.38 -2.40
CA TYR A 208 2.62 15.62 -1.82
C TYR A 208 2.35 17.12 -1.80
N THR A 209 1.14 17.52 -2.15
CA THR A 209 0.70 18.92 -2.12
C THR A 209 -0.64 19.00 -1.41
N LEU A 210 -0.71 19.80 -0.34
CA LEU A 210 -1.99 20.12 0.29
C LEU A 210 -2.73 21.10 -0.62
N THR A 211 -3.71 20.61 -1.38
CA THR A 211 -4.38 21.40 -2.41
C THR A 211 -5.52 22.24 -1.87
N LYS A 212 -6.30 21.69 -0.94
CA LYS A 212 -7.46 22.38 -0.35
C LYS A 212 -7.90 21.74 0.95
N VAL A 213 -8.61 22.53 1.74
CA VAL A 213 -9.38 22.07 2.90
C VAL A 213 -10.75 22.71 2.82
N GLU A 214 -11.77 21.93 2.49
CA GLU A 214 -13.15 22.37 2.31
C GLU A 214 -14.11 21.36 2.90
N ASN A 215 -15.19 21.85 3.49
CA ASN A 215 -16.25 21.00 4.05
C ASN A 215 -15.75 19.93 5.03
N GLY A 216 -14.73 20.25 5.82
CA GLY A 216 -14.13 19.34 6.78
C GLY A 216 -13.21 18.27 6.17
N ILE A 217 -12.86 18.41 4.89
CA ILE A 217 -11.98 17.46 4.20
C ILE A 217 -10.73 18.17 3.70
N ALA A 218 -9.57 17.66 4.09
CA ALA A 218 -8.27 18.03 3.52
C ALA A 218 -7.94 17.10 2.36
N GLU A 219 -7.55 17.69 1.23
CA GLU A 219 -7.18 16.94 0.02
C GLU A 219 -5.70 17.15 -0.30
N ILE A 220 -4.99 16.06 -0.47
CA ILE A 220 -3.57 16.03 -0.81
C ILE A 220 -3.41 15.40 -2.19
N ALA A 221 -2.85 16.16 -3.12
CA ALA A 221 -2.46 15.65 -4.42
C ALA A 221 -1.12 14.91 -4.30
N VAL A 222 -1.03 13.77 -4.97
CA VAL A 222 0.16 12.92 -4.98
C VAL A 222 0.70 12.86 -6.41
N LYS A 223 1.97 13.19 -6.58
CA LYS A 223 2.69 13.02 -7.83
C LYS A 223 4.05 12.41 -7.53
N GLY A 224 4.51 11.51 -8.39
CA GLY A 224 5.80 10.90 -8.18
C GLY A 224 6.34 10.26 -9.43
N GLY A 225 7.57 9.77 -9.34
CA GLY A 225 8.19 9.11 -10.44
C GLY A 225 9.38 8.25 -10.02
N ILE A 226 9.60 7.24 -10.84
CA ILE A 226 10.83 6.47 -10.86
C ILE A 226 11.63 7.05 -12.04
N PRO A 227 12.74 7.77 -11.78
CA PRO A 227 13.59 8.26 -12.85
C PRO A 227 14.09 7.10 -13.71
N ARG A 228 14.19 7.33 -15.01
CA ARG A 228 14.67 6.29 -15.92
C ARG A 228 16.04 5.80 -15.47
N LYS A 229 16.14 4.49 -15.24
CA LYS A 229 17.38 3.80 -14.99
C LYS A 229 17.61 2.75 -16.05
N ALA A 230 18.81 2.71 -16.60
CA ALA A 230 19.22 1.73 -17.58
C ALA A 230 20.47 1.01 -17.09
N LYS A 231 20.49 -0.30 -17.27
CA LYS A 231 21.64 -1.15 -17.00
C LYS A 231 21.92 -2.00 -18.24
N SER A 232 23.18 -2.05 -18.62
CA SER A 232 23.64 -2.88 -19.74
C SER A 232 24.73 -3.82 -19.27
N GLU A 233 24.63 -5.08 -19.68
CA GLU A 233 25.64 -6.11 -19.42
C GLU A 233 26.01 -6.79 -20.73
N SER A 234 27.30 -7.05 -20.92
CA SER A 234 27.79 -7.82 -22.08
C SER A 234 28.41 -9.11 -21.60
N LYS A 235 27.95 -10.21 -22.15
CA LYS A 235 28.47 -11.55 -21.85
C LYS A 235 28.50 -12.40 -23.14
N ASN A 236 29.61 -13.00 -23.43
CA ASN A 236 29.81 -13.90 -24.61
C ASN A 236 29.40 -13.22 -25.95
N GLY A 237 29.75 -11.94 -26.14
CA GLY A 237 29.43 -11.19 -27.37
C GLY A 237 27.98 -10.75 -27.49
N MET A 238 27.15 -11.03 -26.47
CA MET A 238 25.76 -10.55 -26.38
C MET A 238 25.68 -9.40 -25.42
N SER A 239 24.95 -8.37 -25.80
CA SER A 239 24.63 -7.22 -24.95
C SER A 239 23.18 -7.29 -24.51
N HIS A 240 22.96 -7.23 -23.19
CA HIS A 240 21.64 -7.21 -22.57
C HIS A 240 21.43 -5.87 -21.89
N SER A 241 20.37 -5.16 -22.26
CA SER A 241 20.00 -3.88 -21.68
C SER A 241 18.61 -3.94 -21.09
N VAL A 242 18.48 -3.41 -19.87
CA VAL A 242 17.17 -3.24 -19.19
C VAL A 242 17.04 -1.79 -18.75
N SER A 243 15.91 -1.17 -19.01
CA SER A 243 15.57 0.14 -18.48
C SER A 243 14.21 0.12 -17.79
N LEU A 244 14.10 0.88 -16.71
CA LEU A 244 12.85 1.05 -15.95
C LEU A 244 12.61 2.53 -15.72
N GLU A 245 11.39 2.96 -15.92
CA GLU A 245 10.89 4.28 -15.54
C GLU A 245 9.43 4.18 -15.10
N GLY A 246 8.96 5.16 -14.35
CA GLY A 246 7.59 5.16 -13.88
C GLY A 246 7.10 6.51 -13.44
N ASN A 247 5.79 6.65 -13.37
CA ASN A 247 5.13 7.81 -12.77
C ASN A 247 3.98 7.37 -11.87
N GLN A 248 3.71 8.18 -10.88
CA GLN A 248 2.65 7.97 -9.90
C GLN A 248 1.82 9.25 -9.78
N ASN A 249 0.51 9.10 -9.70
CA ASN A 249 -0.38 10.19 -9.35
C ASN A 249 -1.55 9.70 -8.52
N GLY A 250 -2.20 10.60 -7.84
CA GLY A 250 -3.37 10.27 -7.06
C GLY A 250 -3.79 11.36 -6.10
N THR A 251 -4.67 10.96 -5.18
CA THR A 251 -5.26 11.84 -4.18
C THR A 251 -5.41 11.11 -2.85
N ILE A 252 -5.11 11.79 -1.77
CA ILE A 252 -5.36 11.36 -0.40
C ILE A 252 -6.35 12.34 0.22
N ARG A 253 -7.34 11.81 0.94
CA ARG A 253 -8.37 12.59 1.62
C ARG A 253 -8.30 12.33 3.11
N ILE A 254 -8.33 13.41 3.90
CA ILE A 254 -8.23 13.37 5.35
C ILE A 254 -9.42 14.11 5.93
N ASP A 255 -10.05 13.52 6.96
CA ASP A 255 -11.02 14.23 7.78
C ASP A 255 -10.30 15.29 8.62
N ALA A 256 -10.54 16.57 8.31
CA ALA A 256 -9.86 17.67 8.97
C ALA A 256 -10.25 17.81 10.45
N ASN A 257 -11.41 17.30 10.86
CA ASN A 257 -11.90 17.41 12.24
C ASN A 257 -11.28 16.36 13.16
N THR A 258 -10.96 15.18 12.62
CA THR A 258 -10.39 14.07 13.39
C THR A 258 -8.93 13.80 13.07
N GLY A 259 -8.43 14.28 11.92
CA GLY A 259 -7.12 13.93 11.40
C GLY A 259 -7.07 12.58 10.72
N TRP A 260 -8.17 11.82 10.74
CA TRP A 260 -8.19 10.47 10.18
C TRP A 260 -8.17 10.49 8.66
N ILE A 261 -7.35 9.63 8.09
CA ILE A 261 -7.29 9.44 6.64
C ILE A 261 -8.53 8.67 6.18
N LEU A 262 -9.32 9.29 5.31
CA LEU A 262 -10.55 8.69 4.76
C LEU A 262 -10.25 7.69 3.66
N GLY A 263 -9.21 7.93 2.90
CA GLY A 263 -8.82 7.03 1.84
C GLY A 263 -7.75 7.60 0.93
N SER A 264 -7.23 6.73 0.09
CA SER A 264 -6.27 7.08 -0.95
C SER A 264 -6.66 6.43 -2.28
N ASN A 265 -6.37 7.13 -3.35
CA ASN A 265 -6.53 6.65 -4.72
C ASN A 265 -5.24 6.94 -5.46
N LEU A 266 -4.45 5.91 -5.73
CA LEU A 266 -3.14 6.01 -6.34
C LEU A 266 -3.09 5.22 -7.64
N LYS A 267 -2.40 5.78 -8.63
CA LYS A 267 -2.15 5.15 -9.92
C LYS A 267 -0.65 5.21 -10.20
N LEU A 268 -0.06 4.06 -10.41
CA LEU A 268 1.35 3.90 -10.78
C LEU A 268 1.43 3.30 -12.18
N ASN A 269 2.17 3.95 -13.06
CA ASN A 269 2.48 3.44 -14.38
C ASN A 269 3.98 3.21 -14.48
N THR A 270 4.39 2.00 -14.83
CA THR A 270 5.80 1.65 -15.02
C THR A 270 6.02 1.14 -16.43
N THR A 271 7.17 1.46 -16.98
CA THR A 271 7.60 0.98 -18.29
C THR A 271 8.97 0.34 -18.14
N GLU A 272 9.05 -0.94 -18.47
CA GLU A 272 10.28 -1.70 -18.52
C GLU A 272 10.60 -2.05 -19.99
N LYS A 273 11.82 -1.75 -20.41
CA LYS A 273 12.31 -2.08 -21.75
C LYS A 273 13.50 -2.98 -21.62
N GLU A 274 13.44 -4.11 -22.31
CA GLU A 274 14.52 -5.10 -22.38
C GLU A 274 14.95 -5.26 -23.84
N SER A 275 16.24 -5.30 -24.08
CA SER A 275 16.79 -5.56 -25.38
C SER A 275 18.00 -6.47 -25.31
N LEU A 276 18.11 -7.38 -26.29
CA LEU A 276 19.24 -8.25 -26.52
C LEU A 276 19.85 -7.89 -27.88
N SER A 277 21.17 -7.70 -27.92
CA SER A 277 21.89 -7.43 -29.15
C SER A 277 23.10 -8.37 -29.23
N ASP A 278 23.30 -9.00 -30.39
CA ASP A 278 24.42 -9.88 -30.66
C ASP A 278 25.66 -9.13 -31.18
N GLY A 279 25.62 -7.79 -31.22
CA GLY A 279 26.72 -6.96 -31.69
C GLY A 279 26.95 -7.03 -33.22
N LYS A 280 26.08 -7.71 -33.96
CA LYS A 280 26.07 -7.69 -35.41
C LYS A 280 25.13 -6.61 -35.90
N GLN A 281 25.70 -5.64 -36.63
CA GLN A 281 24.90 -4.62 -37.33
C GLN A 281 24.34 -5.25 -38.62
#